data_7d7c51c6ed37fa8f841a35aeb086d5be
#
_entry.id   7d7c51c6ed37fa8f841a35aeb086d5be
#
_cell.length_a   1.000
_cell.length_b   1.000
_cell.length_c   1.000
_cell.angle_alpha   90.00
_cell.angle_beta   90.00
_cell.angle_gamma   90.00
#
_symmetry.space_group_name_H-M   'P 1'
#
loop_
_entity.id
_entity.type
_entity.pdbx_description
1 polymer ?
#
loop_
_entity_poly.entity_id
_entity_poly.type
_entity_poly.pdbx_seq_one_letter_code
_entity_poly.pdbx_strand_id
1 'polypeptide(L)'
;MLRNYVQYFNEGSANPRPNWKITRETESCATVDSDKGLGVVVVPLCMEIAIEKAKKTGVGLVSIGNGRHLGMAAYHAMMALDHDMIGTCMTSSTTNVVPTHAAIPGIGTNPIAVAAPALNKAPFVFDAATSAIATNKVRVAQRIGVPLAPGWITDEKGNPIMVDTPLKQSDDPNDVAGIMQTPVGATRELG
;
A
#
# COMPACT_ATOMS: atom_id res chain seq x y z
N MET A 1 9.98 4.57 8.49
CA MET A 1 9.28 5.40 7.48
C MET A 1 9.79 6.84 7.41
N LEU A 2 9.81 7.63 8.52
CA LEU A 2 10.25 9.04 8.47
C LEU A 2 11.66 9.21 7.86
N ARG A 3 12.64 8.40 8.29
CA ARG A 3 13.99 8.41 7.72
C ARG A 3 13.97 8.25 6.20
N ASN A 4 13.17 7.32 5.67
CA ASN A 4 13.06 7.08 4.23
C ASN A 4 12.45 8.29 3.49
N TYR A 5 11.47 8.97 4.09
CA TYR A 5 10.90 10.17 3.47
C TYR A 5 11.93 11.30 3.39
N VAL A 6 12.71 11.51 4.46
CA VAL A 6 13.81 12.49 4.43
C VAL A 6 14.83 12.13 3.34
N GLN A 7 15.19 10.86 3.23
CA GLN A 7 16.10 10.39 2.19
C GLN A 7 15.53 10.67 0.80
N TYR A 8 14.25 10.33 0.54
CA TYR A 8 13.59 10.57 -0.75
C TYR A 8 13.57 12.05 -1.13
N PHE A 9 13.39 12.95 -0.16
CA PHE A 9 13.48 14.39 -0.40
C PHE A 9 14.90 14.83 -0.75
N ASN A 10 15.90 14.34 -0.02
CA ASN A 10 17.29 14.68 -0.27
C ASN A 10 17.79 14.17 -1.63
N GLU A 11 17.32 13.01 -2.07
CA GLU A 11 17.67 12.41 -3.36
C GLU A 11 16.81 12.97 -4.53
N GLY A 12 15.82 13.81 -4.27
CA GLY A 12 14.89 14.32 -5.29
C GLY A 12 13.96 13.25 -5.88
N SER A 13 13.90 12.06 -5.27
CA SER A 13 12.98 10.99 -5.68
C SER A 13 11.55 11.26 -5.22
N ALA A 14 11.34 12.11 -4.21
CA ALA A 14 10.07 12.68 -3.82
C ALA A 14 10.14 14.21 -3.79
N ASN A 15 9.02 14.87 -4.11
CA ASN A 15 8.92 16.32 -4.06
C ASN A 15 8.25 16.74 -2.74
N PRO A 16 8.95 17.52 -1.87
CA PRO A 16 8.39 17.97 -0.59
C PRO A 16 7.30 19.05 -0.76
N ARG A 17 7.23 19.69 -1.94
CA ARG A 17 6.24 20.73 -2.26
C ARG A 17 5.65 20.47 -3.65
N PRO A 18 4.86 19.38 -3.81
CA PRO A 18 4.38 18.96 -5.11
C PRO A 18 3.40 20.00 -5.70
N ASN A 19 3.63 20.33 -6.97
CA ASN A 19 2.69 21.10 -7.79
C ASN A 19 1.77 20.12 -8.53
N TRP A 20 0.98 19.36 -7.75
CA TRP A 20 0.05 18.40 -8.30
C TRP A 20 -1.03 19.07 -9.16
N LYS A 21 -1.53 18.38 -10.16
CA LYS A 21 -2.55 18.92 -11.08
C LYS A 21 -3.47 17.83 -11.62
N ILE A 22 -4.71 18.21 -11.89
CA ILE A 22 -5.64 17.38 -12.66
C ILE A 22 -5.19 17.46 -14.13
N THR A 23 -4.90 16.30 -14.72
CA THR A 23 -4.47 16.19 -16.12
C THR A 23 -5.61 15.81 -17.06
N ARG A 24 -6.65 15.15 -16.52
CA ARG A 24 -7.86 14.77 -17.23
C ARG A 24 -9.03 14.76 -16.26
N GLU A 25 -10.20 15.16 -16.70
CA GLU A 25 -11.38 15.24 -15.86
C GLU A 25 -12.65 14.95 -16.65
N THR A 26 -13.60 14.26 -16.00
CA THR A 26 -14.99 14.07 -16.40
C THR A 26 -15.89 14.39 -15.20
N GLU A 27 -17.20 14.29 -15.34
CA GLU A 27 -18.12 14.54 -14.22
C GLU A 27 -17.86 13.61 -13.03
N SER A 28 -17.61 12.30 -13.26
CA SER A 28 -17.41 11.28 -12.22
C SER A 28 -15.96 10.90 -11.98
N CYS A 29 -15.03 11.22 -12.89
CA CYS A 29 -13.64 10.77 -12.80
C CYS A 29 -12.65 11.91 -12.93
N ALA A 30 -11.45 11.73 -12.36
CA ALA A 30 -10.29 12.59 -12.61
C ALA A 30 -8.99 11.78 -12.66
N THR A 31 -8.01 12.28 -13.40
CA THR A 31 -6.62 11.79 -13.36
C THR A 31 -5.75 12.91 -12.84
N VAL A 32 -4.91 12.61 -11.87
CA VAL A 32 -4.03 13.57 -11.20
C VAL A 32 -2.57 13.16 -11.43
N ASP A 33 -1.74 14.11 -11.83
CA ASP A 33 -0.29 14.01 -11.72
C ASP A 33 0.11 14.54 -10.33
N SER A 34 0.70 13.68 -9.52
CA SER A 34 1.12 13.99 -8.15
C SER A 34 2.44 14.76 -8.06
N ASP A 35 3.14 14.97 -9.17
CA ASP A 35 4.45 15.64 -9.19
C ASP A 35 5.45 15.05 -8.17
N LYS A 36 5.55 13.73 -8.07
CA LYS A 36 6.35 13.00 -7.09
C LYS A 36 5.98 13.31 -5.62
N GLY A 37 4.80 13.85 -5.36
CA GLY A 37 4.32 14.12 -4.00
C GLY A 37 4.17 12.85 -3.18
N LEU A 38 4.41 12.94 -1.86
CA LEU A 38 4.04 11.85 -0.97
C LEU A 38 2.52 11.66 -0.99
N GLY A 39 2.08 10.41 -1.13
CA GLY A 39 0.67 10.08 -1.14
C GLY A 39 -0.06 10.47 0.14
N VAL A 40 0.63 10.48 1.29
CA VAL A 40 0.06 10.99 2.56
C VAL A 40 -0.40 12.45 2.47
N VAL A 41 0.08 13.22 1.50
CA VAL A 41 -0.31 14.61 1.26
C VAL A 41 -1.31 14.73 0.12
N VAL A 42 -1.04 14.04 -1.01
CA VAL A 42 -1.82 14.23 -2.25
C VAL A 42 -3.11 13.38 -2.26
N VAL A 43 -3.08 12.17 -1.69
CA VAL A 43 -4.26 11.28 -1.73
C VAL A 43 -5.46 11.85 -0.97
N PRO A 44 -5.33 12.50 0.21
CA PRO A 44 -6.47 13.17 0.84
C PRO A 44 -7.16 14.18 -0.07
N LEU A 45 -6.39 15.04 -0.75
CA LEU A 45 -6.93 16.02 -1.69
C LEU A 45 -7.67 15.35 -2.87
N CYS A 46 -7.11 14.24 -3.36
CA CYS A 46 -7.75 13.44 -4.41
C CYS A 46 -9.02 12.73 -3.92
N MET A 47 -9.05 12.31 -2.65
CA MET A 47 -10.26 11.72 -2.05
C MET A 47 -11.37 12.76 -1.91
N GLU A 48 -11.05 13.99 -1.52
CA GLU A 48 -12.01 15.12 -1.51
C GLU A 48 -12.60 15.36 -2.89
N ILE A 49 -11.77 15.35 -3.95
CA ILE A 49 -12.24 15.46 -5.33
C ILE A 49 -13.19 14.29 -5.68
N ALA A 50 -12.87 13.06 -5.30
CA ALA A 50 -13.72 11.89 -5.54
C ALA A 50 -15.06 12.02 -4.81
N ILE A 51 -15.06 12.46 -3.56
CA ILE A 51 -16.26 12.69 -2.75
C ILE A 51 -17.15 13.77 -3.41
N GLU A 52 -16.60 14.89 -3.82
CA GLU A 52 -17.37 15.97 -4.49
C GLU A 52 -17.97 15.52 -5.83
N LYS A 53 -17.26 14.66 -6.56
CA LYS A 53 -17.82 14.03 -7.77
C LYS A 53 -18.94 13.06 -7.43
N ALA A 54 -18.75 12.21 -6.41
CA ALA A 54 -19.74 11.23 -5.97
C ALA A 54 -21.06 11.90 -5.51
N LYS A 55 -20.98 13.06 -4.84
CA LYS A 55 -22.16 13.86 -4.48
C LYS A 55 -23.02 14.24 -5.68
N LYS A 56 -22.40 14.43 -6.85
CA LYS A 56 -23.10 14.87 -8.08
C LYS A 56 -23.59 13.71 -8.93
N THR A 57 -22.81 12.65 -9.03
CA THR A 57 -23.02 11.58 -10.01
C THR A 57 -23.29 10.21 -9.40
N GLY A 58 -23.26 10.10 -8.05
CA GLY A 58 -23.41 8.84 -7.33
C GLY A 58 -22.12 8.04 -7.20
N VAL A 59 -21.08 8.35 -7.97
CA VAL A 59 -19.76 7.73 -7.91
C VAL A 59 -18.66 8.76 -8.22
N GLY A 60 -17.52 8.67 -7.52
CA GLY A 60 -16.34 9.48 -7.81
C GLY A 60 -15.09 8.62 -7.84
N LEU A 61 -14.25 8.81 -8.85
CA LEU A 61 -13.00 8.06 -9.00
C LEU A 61 -11.86 9.00 -9.36
N VAL A 62 -10.73 8.90 -8.63
CA VAL A 62 -9.52 9.63 -8.96
C VAL A 62 -8.36 8.65 -9.11
N SER A 63 -7.75 8.66 -10.30
CA SER A 63 -6.50 7.94 -10.58
C SER A 63 -5.32 8.88 -10.37
N ILE A 64 -4.31 8.45 -9.61
CA ILE A 64 -3.15 9.26 -9.27
C ILE A 64 -1.91 8.64 -9.88
N GLY A 65 -1.28 9.38 -10.80
CA GLY A 65 0.01 9.02 -11.38
C GLY A 65 1.17 9.75 -10.70
N ASN A 66 2.39 9.24 -10.93
CA ASN A 66 3.64 9.85 -10.46
C ASN A 66 3.67 10.12 -8.93
N GLY A 67 2.90 9.35 -8.14
CA GLY A 67 2.84 9.48 -6.69
C GLY A 67 3.96 8.72 -5.98
N ARG A 68 4.06 8.96 -4.68
CA ARG A 68 4.95 8.24 -3.75
C ARG A 68 4.10 7.60 -2.65
N HIS A 69 4.76 6.94 -1.71
CA HIS A 69 4.12 6.16 -0.65
C HIS A 69 2.93 6.89 0.00
N LEU A 70 1.76 6.23 0.02
CA LEU A 70 0.51 6.84 0.48
C LEU A 70 0.26 6.72 1.99
N GLY A 71 1.10 5.99 2.71
CA GLY A 71 0.88 5.73 4.14
C GLY A 71 -0.09 4.57 4.38
N MET A 72 -1.14 4.81 5.11
CA MET A 72 -2.19 3.83 5.45
C MET A 72 -3.39 4.04 4.54
N ALA A 73 -3.74 3.03 3.75
CA ALA A 73 -4.82 3.14 2.77
C ALA A 73 -6.19 3.33 3.43
N ALA A 74 -6.41 2.71 4.60
CA ALA A 74 -7.65 2.89 5.37
C ALA A 74 -7.92 4.35 5.73
N TYR A 75 -6.89 5.14 6.07
CA TYR A 75 -7.07 6.55 6.40
C TYR A 75 -7.81 7.29 5.28
N HIS A 76 -7.38 7.08 4.05
CA HIS A 76 -7.97 7.72 2.89
C HIS A 76 -9.38 7.19 2.59
N ALA A 77 -9.58 5.88 2.68
CA ALA A 77 -10.90 5.27 2.48
C ALA A 77 -11.93 5.77 3.51
N MET A 78 -11.51 5.94 4.76
CA MET A 78 -12.38 6.41 5.85
C MET A 78 -12.87 7.85 5.69
N MET A 79 -12.21 8.68 4.90
CA MET A 79 -12.66 10.06 4.64
C MET A 79 -14.08 10.12 4.03
N ALA A 80 -14.48 9.09 3.30
CA ALA A 80 -15.82 9.00 2.71
C ALA A 80 -16.93 8.78 3.75
N LEU A 81 -16.60 8.26 4.94
CA LEU A 81 -17.57 7.96 5.99
C LEU A 81 -18.26 9.21 6.51
N ASP A 82 -17.56 10.35 6.58
CA ASP A 82 -18.12 11.63 7.03
C ASP A 82 -19.20 12.18 6.06
N HIS A 83 -19.32 11.55 4.89
CA HIS A 83 -20.29 11.89 3.86
C HIS A 83 -21.32 10.78 3.61
N ASP A 84 -21.40 9.79 4.50
CA ASP A 84 -22.27 8.61 4.36
C ASP A 84 -22.02 7.83 3.05
N MET A 85 -20.74 7.74 2.65
CA MET A 85 -20.31 7.09 1.42
C MET A 85 -19.39 5.90 1.71
N ILE A 86 -19.35 4.93 0.80
CA ILE A 86 -18.33 3.88 0.79
C ILE A 86 -17.06 4.46 0.16
N GLY A 87 -15.96 4.43 0.91
CA GLY A 87 -14.64 4.83 0.41
C GLY A 87 -13.78 3.63 0.06
N THR A 88 -13.02 3.74 -1.03
CA THR A 88 -12.04 2.74 -1.43
C THR A 88 -10.73 3.42 -1.78
N CYS A 89 -9.62 2.88 -1.29
CA CYS A 89 -8.27 3.33 -1.63
C CYS A 89 -7.39 2.13 -1.96
N MET A 90 -6.74 2.18 -3.11
CA MET A 90 -5.84 1.12 -3.59
C MET A 90 -4.57 1.73 -4.13
N THR A 91 -3.47 0.98 -4.05
CA THR A 91 -2.22 1.40 -4.71
C THR A 91 -1.42 0.19 -5.16
N SER A 92 -0.59 0.39 -6.18
CA SER A 92 0.48 -0.56 -6.53
C SER A 92 1.77 -0.21 -5.79
N SER A 93 2.64 -1.18 -5.62
CA SER A 93 3.97 -0.99 -5.04
C SER A 93 5.04 -1.70 -5.87
N THR A 94 6.32 -1.49 -5.51
CA THR A 94 7.44 -2.20 -6.14
C THR A 94 7.29 -3.71 -6.02
N THR A 95 7.80 -4.43 -7.02
CA THR A 95 7.71 -5.89 -7.12
C THR A 95 8.61 -6.57 -6.08
N ASN A 96 8.02 -7.20 -5.10
CA ASN A 96 8.70 -7.98 -4.05
C ASN A 96 7.89 -9.19 -3.59
N VAL A 97 6.74 -9.44 -4.22
CA VAL A 97 5.87 -10.58 -3.95
C VAL A 97 5.97 -11.56 -5.12
N VAL A 98 6.21 -12.82 -4.79
CA VAL A 98 6.26 -13.91 -5.78
C VAL A 98 4.84 -14.36 -6.07
N PRO A 99 4.37 -14.27 -7.32
CA PRO A 99 3.05 -14.79 -7.68
C PRO A 99 2.96 -16.31 -7.44
N THR A 100 1.76 -16.82 -7.20
CA THR A 100 1.53 -18.26 -7.06
C THR A 100 2.09 -19.01 -8.28
N HIS A 101 2.83 -20.08 -8.02
CA HIS A 101 3.55 -20.89 -9.03
C HIS A 101 4.70 -20.19 -9.76
N ALA A 102 5.13 -19.02 -9.32
CA ALA A 102 6.32 -18.35 -9.82
C ALA A 102 7.52 -18.57 -8.88
N ALA A 103 8.73 -18.32 -9.40
CA ALA A 103 9.98 -18.38 -8.64
C ALA A 103 10.62 -17.00 -8.41
N ILE A 104 10.10 -15.96 -9.06
CA ILE A 104 10.64 -14.60 -8.98
C ILE A 104 9.51 -13.59 -8.64
N PRO A 105 9.82 -12.50 -7.96
CA PRO A 105 8.86 -11.44 -7.71
C PRO A 105 8.32 -10.84 -9.01
N GLY A 106 6.99 -10.69 -9.11
CA GLY A 106 6.31 -10.13 -10.27
C GLY A 106 5.25 -9.10 -9.91
N ILE A 107 4.82 -9.06 -8.66
CA ILE A 107 3.80 -8.13 -8.15
C ILE A 107 4.27 -7.45 -6.89
N GLY A 108 3.60 -6.36 -6.52
CA GLY A 108 3.83 -5.65 -5.26
C GLY A 108 2.90 -6.11 -4.15
N THR A 109 3.02 -5.49 -2.98
CA THR A 109 2.13 -5.74 -1.83
C THR A 109 0.71 -5.20 -2.06
N ASN A 110 0.53 -4.29 -2.99
CA ASN A 110 -0.71 -3.76 -3.58
C ASN A 110 -1.90 -3.72 -2.58
N PRO A 111 -1.86 -2.89 -1.54
CA PRO A 111 -2.90 -2.83 -0.54
C PRO A 111 -4.23 -2.35 -1.12
N ILE A 112 -5.31 -2.88 -0.54
CA ILE A 112 -6.68 -2.50 -0.82
C ILE A 112 -7.32 -2.12 0.51
N ALA A 113 -7.93 -0.95 0.59
CA ALA A 113 -8.74 -0.53 1.72
C ALA A 113 -10.15 -0.18 1.28
N VAL A 114 -11.12 -0.57 2.10
CA VAL A 114 -12.53 -0.25 1.94
C VAL A 114 -13.09 0.18 3.29
N ALA A 115 -13.79 1.30 3.32
CA ALA A 115 -14.53 1.76 4.47
C ALA A 115 -16.01 1.96 4.10
N ALA A 116 -16.92 1.45 4.91
CA ALA A 116 -18.36 1.61 4.70
C ALA A 116 -19.07 2.04 5.98
N PRO A 117 -20.00 3.00 5.91
CA PRO A 117 -20.76 3.43 7.07
C PRO A 117 -21.66 2.30 7.59
N ALA A 118 -22.02 2.38 8.87
CA ALA A 118 -22.95 1.46 9.52
C ALA A 118 -23.94 2.24 10.39
N LEU A 119 -25.22 1.84 10.32
CA LEU A 119 -26.32 2.61 10.96
C LEU A 119 -26.14 2.75 12.48
N ASN A 120 -25.90 1.64 13.20
CA ASN A 120 -25.90 1.58 14.67
C ASN A 120 -24.64 0.92 15.23
N LYS A 121 -23.60 0.72 14.42
CA LYS A 121 -22.35 0.05 14.79
C LYS A 121 -21.17 0.90 14.33
N ALA A 122 -19.98 0.54 14.78
CA ALA A 122 -18.77 1.10 14.21
C ALA A 122 -18.72 0.82 12.68
N PRO A 123 -18.18 1.74 11.88
CA PRO A 123 -18.02 1.54 10.46
C PRO A 123 -17.26 0.24 10.13
N PHE A 124 -17.59 -0.39 9.03
CA PHE A 124 -16.74 -1.44 8.48
C PHE A 124 -15.48 -0.78 7.89
N VAL A 125 -14.31 -1.26 8.31
CA VAL A 125 -13.03 -0.83 7.74
C VAL A 125 -12.18 -2.06 7.48
N PHE A 126 -11.82 -2.24 6.22
CA PHE A 126 -10.89 -3.26 5.75
C PHE A 126 -9.66 -2.56 5.16
N ASP A 127 -8.46 -3.00 5.55
CA ASP A 127 -7.19 -2.54 4.96
C ASP A 127 -6.19 -3.68 4.99
N ALA A 128 -5.87 -4.22 3.85
CA ALA A 128 -4.95 -5.33 3.74
C ALA A 128 -4.04 -5.23 2.51
N ALA A 129 -2.79 -5.61 2.70
CA ALA A 129 -1.90 -5.93 1.59
C ALA A 129 -2.36 -7.24 0.92
N THR A 130 -2.06 -7.41 -0.36
CA THR A 130 -2.25 -8.68 -1.07
C THR A 130 -1.06 -9.64 -0.92
N SER A 131 -0.10 -9.29 -0.05
CA SER A 131 0.99 -10.16 0.42
C SER A 131 0.75 -10.63 1.84
N ALA A 132 1.33 -11.77 2.22
CA ALA A 132 1.24 -12.30 3.58
C ALA A 132 1.86 -11.37 4.63
N ILE A 133 2.85 -10.58 4.23
CA ILE A 133 3.52 -9.60 5.08
C ILE A 133 3.87 -8.34 4.29
N ALA A 134 3.85 -7.18 4.95
CA ALA A 134 4.37 -5.94 4.37
C ALA A 134 5.89 -5.83 4.59
N THR A 135 6.63 -5.30 3.61
CA THR A 135 8.08 -5.11 3.66
C THR A 135 8.55 -4.36 4.91
N ASN A 136 7.77 -3.39 5.39
CA ASN A 136 8.11 -2.67 6.61
C ASN A 136 8.04 -3.54 7.87
N LYS A 137 7.19 -4.56 7.93
CA LYS A 137 7.18 -5.53 9.03
C LYS A 137 8.43 -6.41 9.00
N VAL A 138 8.91 -6.80 7.81
CA VAL A 138 10.19 -7.50 7.65
C VAL A 138 11.33 -6.65 8.22
N ARG A 139 11.39 -5.36 7.87
CA ARG A 139 12.40 -4.42 8.40
C ARG A 139 12.32 -4.25 9.92
N VAL A 140 11.12 -4.23 10.47
CA VAL A 140 10.95 -4.15 11.94
C VAL A 140 11.44 -5.45 12.59
N ALA A 141 11.05 -6.61 12.08
CA ALA A 141 11.49 -7.91 12.60
C ALA A 141 13.01 -8.03 12.59
N GLN A 142 13.67 -7.64 11.49
CA GLN A 142 15.11 -7.61 11.37
C GLN A 142 15.76 -6.71 12.43
N ARG A 143 15.27 -5.49 12.59
CA ARG A 143 15.85 -4.51 13.54
C ARG A 143 15.75 -4.96 14.99
N ILE A 144 14.64 -5.60 15.38
CA ILE A 144 14.42 -6.07 16.75
C ILE A 144 14.88 -7.51 16.98
N GLY A 145 15.42 -8.19 15.96
CA GLY A 145 15.93 -9.55 16.05
C GLY A 145 14.87 -10.64 16.25
N VAL A 146 13.64 -10.39 15.77
CA VAL A 146 12.54 -11.38 15.83
C VAL A 146 12.49 -12.16 14.51
N PRO A 147 12.35 -13.50 14.53
CA PRO A 147 12.23 -14.28 13.31
C PRO A 147 10.93 -13.94 12.55
N LEU A 148 10.95 -14.15 11.24
CA LEU A 148 9.76 -14.08 10.41
C LEU A 148 8.93 -15.36 10.60
N ALA A 149 7.62 -15.20 10.70
CA ALA A 149 6.71 -16.32 10.87
C ALA A 149 6.65 -17.21 9.60
N PRO A 150 6.29 -18.49 9.75
CA PRO A 150 6.10 -19.43 8.66
C PRO A 150 5.17 -18.87 7.58
N GLY A 151 5.55 -19.08 6.33
CA GLY A 151 4.75 -18.70 5.17
C GLY A 151 4.77 -17.20 4.81
N TRP A 152 5.58 -16.37 5.46
CA TRP A 152 5.66 -14.94 5.13
C TRP A 152 6.57 -14.65 3.95
N ILE A 153 7.58 -15.49 3.74
CA ILE A 153 8.58 -15.34 2.68
C ILE A 153 8.77 -16.65 1.93
N THR A 154 9.44 -16.59 0.78
CA THR A 154 9.74 -17.75 -0.05
C THR A 154 11.24 -18.05 -0.07
N ASP A 155 11.57 -19.28 -0.45
CA ASP A 155 12.91 -19.66 -0.90
C ASP A 155 13.20 -19.12 -2.33
N GLU A 156 14.39 -19.41 -2.85
CA GLU A 156 14.84 -19.01 -4.20
C GLU A 156 14.02 -19.65 -5.33
N LYS A 157 13.25 -20.69 -5.04
CA LYS A 157 12.37 -21.38 -6.00
C LYS A 157 10.93 -20.87 -5.93
N GLY A 158 10.64 -19.93 -5.03
CA GLY A 158 9.31 -19.38 -4.84
C GLY A 158 8.42 -20.20 -3.89
N ASN A 159 8.93 -21.25 -3.24
CA ASN A 159 8.15 -22.02 -2.29
C ASN A 159 8.08 -21.29 -0.94
N PRO A 160 6.90 -21.23 -0.29
CA PRO A 160 6.78 -20.65 1.04
C PRO A 160 7.68 -21.36 2.07
N ILE A 161 8.42 -20.59 2.86
CA ILE A 161 9.23 -21.14 3.97
C ILE A 161 8.31 -21.33 5.17
N MET A 162 8.04 -22.58 5.53
CA MET A 162 7.04 -22.97 6.55
C MET A 162 7.64 -23.15 7.95
N VAL A 163 8.76 -22.50 8.24
CA VAL A 163 9.41 -22.48 9.55
C VAL A 163 9.77 -21.06 9.94
N ASP A 164 9.92 -20.81 11.23
CA ASP A 164 10.44 -19.52 11.72
C ASP A 164 11.79 -19.22 11.08
N THR A 165 11.90 -18.08 10.43
CA THR A 165 13.08 -17.68 9.66
C THR A 165 13.79 -16.53 10.37
N PRO A 166 14.93 -16.78 11.04
CA PRO A 166 15.70 -15.74 11.68
C PRO A 166 16.34 -14.82 10.62
N LEU A 167 16.32 -13.52 10.88
CA LEU A 167 17.02 -12.52 10.07
C LEU A 167 18.27 -12.04 10.81
N LYS A 168 19.34 -11.74 10.05
CA LYS A 168 20.48 -11.04 10.62
C LYS A 168 19.99 -9.67 11.11
N GLN A 169 20.20 -9.38 12.39
CA GLN A 169 19.82 -8.08 12.96
C GLN A 169 20.59 -6.96 12.28
N SER A 170 19.90 -5.94 11.82
CA SER A 170 20.48 -4.80 11.14
C SER A 170 19.55 -3.59 11.18
N ASP A 171 20.13 -2.41 11.23
CA ASP A 171 19.44 -1.13 11.11
C ASP A 171 19.44 -0.61 9.66
N ASP A 172 20.15 -1.25 8.74
CA ASP A 172 20.15 -0.88 7.33
C ASP A 172 18.83 -1.32 6.67
N PRO A 173 18.02 -0.39 6.16
CA PRO A 173 16.79 -0.72 5.50
C PRO A 173 16.99 -1.50 4.17
N ASN A 174 18.20 -1.52 3.63
CA ASN A 174 18.54 -2.21 2.40
C ASN A 174 18.86 -3.70 2.63
N ASP A 175 19.16 -4.10 3.86
CA ASP A 175 19.47 -5.51 4.19
C ASP A 175 18.28 -6.47 4.00
N VAL A 176 17.08 -5.94 3.79
CA VAL A 176 15.90 -6.73 3.39
C VAL A 176 15.70 -6.75 1.88
N ALA A 177 16.60 -6.14 1.11
CA ALA A 177 16.59 -6.24 -0.35
C ALA A 177 16.81 -7.71 -0.75
N GLY A 178 15.96 -8.20 -1.66
CA GLY A 178 16.00 -9.59 -2.10
C GLY A 178 15.14 -10.56 -1.27
N ILE A 179 14.58 -10.15 -0.13
CA ILE A 179 13.58 -10.97 0.57
C ILE A 179 12.30 -11.00 -0.25
N MET A 180 11.97 -12.18 -0.75
CA MET A 180 10.78 -12.43 -1.56
C MET A 180 9.61 -12.77 -0.65
N GLN A 181 8.49 -12.06 -0.82
CA GLN A 181 7.29 -12.23 -0.01
C GLN A 181 6.30 -13.18 -0.66
N THR A 182 5.53 -13.90 0.14
CA THR A 182 4.42 -14.71 -0.35
C THR A 182 3.16 -13.87 -0.59
N PRO A 183 2.31 -14.25 -1.55
CA PRO A 183 0.97 -13.70 -1.67
C PRO A 183 0.10 -14.09 -0.45
N VAL A 184 -0.94 -13.31 -0.18
CA VAL A 184 -1.91 -13.64 0.87
C VAL A 184 -2.60 -14.98 0.56
N GLY A 185 -2.69 -15.84 1.56
CA GLY A 185 -3.32 -17.17 1.41
C GLY A 185 -2.40 -18.26 0.86
N ALA A 186 -1.16 -17.97 0.46
CA ALA A 186 -0.19 -18.98 -0.02
C ALA A 186 0.23 -20.01 1.05
N THR A 187 -0.10 -19.75 2.31
CA THR A 187 0.19 -20.65 3.44
C THR A 187 -0.91 -21.66 3.71
N ARG A 188 -2.03 -21.58 3.03
CA ARG A 188 -3.02 -22.65 3.07
C ARG A 188 -2.49 -23.79 2.21
N GLU A 189 -2.32 -24.95 2.84
CA GLU A 189 -1.95 -26.18 2.17
C GLU A 189 -2.80 -26.35 0.90
N LEU A 190 -2.11 -26.44 -0.23
CA LEU A 190 -2.68 -27.01 -1.43
C LEU A 190 -2.84 -28.50 -1.13
N GLY A 191 -3.88 -28.85 -0.38
CA GLY A 191 -4.31 -30.22 -0.18
C GLY A 191 -5.05 -30.73 -1.40
#